data_0d0525d7ce0dfd2a640528aec8c17ed4
#
_entry.id   0d0525d7ce0dfd2a640528aec8c17ed4
#
_cell.length_a   1.000
_cell.length_b   1.000
_cell.length_c   1.000
_cell.angle_alpha   90.00
_cell.angle_beta   90.00
_cell.angle_gamma   90.00
#
_symmetry.space_group_name_H-M   'P 1'
#
loop_
_entity.id
_entity.type
_entity.pdbx_description
1 polymer ?
#
loop_
_entity_poly.entity_id
_entity_poly.type
_entity_poly.pdbx_seq_one_letter_code
_entity_poly.pdbx_strand_id
1 'polypeptide(L)'
;PQKPRPDEGTLRPMLFAARLKVEQGKISEIETIIARENEFAFNADGVLETRDQDWSSILAPGERTPREVMIEAADNYFDMFAAEPAVRTPFASVCDRWENGTQTTVSGMFTLEGEDGQKAEMHAHDCTPKGLVISNHGPRRFLVDVDAGLVVAYVHFAGSLPDFHMFKMRNGDVEMIQAVIGSASESMGWPGEPACKE
;
A
#
# COMPACT_ATOMS: atom_id res chain seq x y z
N PRO A 1 -13.75 -12.06 -18.42
CA PRO A 1 -13.92 -13.52 -18.34
C PRO A 1 -13.43 -13.97 -16.98
N GLN A 2 -14.33 -14.58 -16.14
CA GLN A 2 -13.90 -15.16 -14.87
C GLN A 2 -12.83 -16.22 -15.14
N LYS A 3 -11.68 -16.13 -14.45
CA LYS A 3 -10.69 -17.23 -14.46
C LYS A 3 -11.38 -18.50 -13.95
N PRO A 4 -11.07 -19.68 -14.53
CA PRO A 4 -11.66 -20.93 -14.07
C PRO A 4 -11.43 -21.13 -12.56
N ARG A 5 -12.43 -21.62 -11.85
CA ARG A 5 -12.23 -22.03 -10.45
C ARG A 5 -11.19 -23.14 -10.40
N PRO A 6 -10.33 -23.16 -9.37
CA PRO A 6 -9.43 -24.29 -9.17
C PRO A 6 -10.25 -25.60 -9.13
N ASP A 7 -9.70 -26.68 -9.66
CA ASP A 7 -10.27 -28.01 -9.49
C ASP A 7 -10.45 -28.29 -8.00
N GLU A 8 -11.52 -28.97 -7.64
CA GLU A 8 -11.79 -29.38 -6.27
C GLU A 8 -10.56 -30.10 -5.71
N GLY A 9 -9.96 -29.52 -4.66
CA GLY A 9 -8.78 -30.05 -3.97
C GLY A 9 -7.47 -29.32 -4.21
N THR A 10 -7.39 -28.35 -5.14
CA THR A 10 -6.19 -27.54 -5.30
C THR A 10 -6.36 -26.21 -4.57
N LEU A 11 -5.75 -26.09 -3.38
CA LEU A 11 -5.64 -24.83 -2.67
C LEU A 11 -4.59 -23.95 -3.37
N ARG A 12 -4.96 -22.71 -3.65
CA ARG A 12 -4.02 -21.69 -4.15
C ARG A 12 -3.86 -20.61 -3.11
N PRO A 13 -2.63 -20.18 -2.82
CA PRO A 13 -2.42 -19.07 -1.90
C PRO A 13 -3.02 -17.78 -2.48
N MET A 14 -3.52 -16.93 -1.59
CA MET A 14 -3.89 -15.57 -1.90
C MET A 14 -3.51 -14.68 -0.72
N LEU A 15 -3.23 -13.43 -1.00
CA LEU A 15 -3.05 -12.41 0.01
C LEU A 15 -4.28 -11.52 0.04
N PHE A 16 -4.64 -11.06 1.22
CA PHE A 16 -5.70 -10.08 1.34
C PHE A 16 -5.41 -9.08 2.46
N ALA A 17 -5.80 -7.84 2.24
CA ALA A 17 -5.96 -6.83 3.28
C ALA A 17 -7.45 -6.67 3.56
N ALA A 18 -7.83 -6.60 4.83
CA ALA A 18 -9.21 -6.43 5.22
C ALA A 18 -9.38 -5.26 6.20
N ARG A 19 -10.36 -4.40 5.94
CA ARG A 19 -10.89 -3.42 6.89
C ARG A 19 -12.22 -3.92 7.42
N LEU A 20 -12.36 -3.89 8.73
CA LEU A 20 -13.62 -4.20 9.42
C LEU A 20 -14.12 -2.95 10.13
N LYS A 21 -15.35 -2.53 9.86
CA LYS A 21 -16.03 -1.55 10.70
C LYS A 21 -16.86 -2.27 11.75
N VAL A 22 -16.64 -1.91 13.00
CA VAL A 22 -17.37 -2.50 14.13
C VAL A 22 -18.23 -1.43 14.78
N GLU A 23 -19.53 -1.66 14.83
CA GLU A 23 -20.51 -0.79 15.47
C GLU A 23 -21.34 -1.60 16.47
N GLN A 24 -21.42 -1.15 17.71
CA GLN A 24 -22.16 -1.82 18.79
C GLN A 24 -21.78 -3.31 18.96
N GLY A 25 -20.46 -3.62 18.79
CA GLY A 25 -19.94 -4.99 18.92
C GLY A 25 -20.24 -5.91 17.73
N LYS A 26 -20.72 -5.39 16.61
CA LYS A 26 -21.01 -6.14 15.38
C LYS A 26 -20.23 -5.57 14.20
N ILE A 27 -19.80 -6.44 13.30
CA ILE A 27 -19.21 -6.02 12.03
C ILE A 27 -20.34 -5.46 11.15
N SER A 28 -20.23 -4.18 10.77
CA SER A 28 -21.19 -3.49 9.90
C SER A 28 -20.66 -3.31 8.47
N GLU A 29 -19.34 -3.31 8.28
CA GLU A 29 -18.71 -3.24 6.95
C GLU A 29 -17.49 -4.15 6.90
N ILE A 30 -17.25 -4.75 5.74
CA ILE A 30 -16.04 -5.48 5.40
C ILE A 30 -15.58 -4.98 4.02
N GLU A 31 -14.35 -4.46 3.96
CA GLU A 31 -13.68 -4.13 2.70
C GLU A 31 -12.46 -5.02 2.57
N THR A 32 -12.24 -5.58 1.38
CA THR A 32 -11.10 -6.47 1.13
C THR A 32 -10.44 -6.14 -0.20
N ILE A 33 -9.11 -6.12 -0.19
CA ILE A 33 -8.29 -6.12 -1.39
C ILE A 33 -7.56 -7.45 -1.44
N ILE A 34 -7.56 -8.10 -2.60
CA ILE A 34 -7.05 -9.46 -2.76
C ILE A 34 -5.99 -9.46 -3.86
N ALA A 35 -4.81 -10.01 -3.53
CA ALA A 35 -3.76 -10.33 -4.49
C ALA A 35 -3.64 -11.85 -4.69
N ARG A 36 -3.36 -12.27 -5.92
CA ARG A 36 -3.32 -13.67 -6.36
C ARG A 36 -2.00 -14.00 -7.03
N GLU A 37 -1.73 -15.28 -7.18
CA GLU A 37 -0.59 -15.77 -7.98
C GLU A 37 -0.55 -15.11 -9.36
N ASN A 38 0.65 -14.74 -9.78
CA ASN A 38 0.98 -14.03 -11.02
C ASN A 38 0.59 -12.53 -11.04
N GLU A 39 0.17 -11.96 -9.92
CA GLU A 39 0.07 -10.51 -9.77
C GLU A 39 1.41 -9.93 -9.30
N PHE A 40 1.55 -8.62 -9.40
CA PHE A 40 2.80 -7.90 -9.10
C PHE A 40 3.37 -8.31 -7.74
N ALA A 41 4.64 -8.68 -7.70
CA ALA A 41 5.42 -8.98 -6.50
C ALA A 41 4.80 -10.04 -5.56
N PHE A 42 3.87 -10.89 -6.06
CA PHE A 42 3.16 -11.86 -5.23
C PHE A 42 4.11 -12.88 -4.59
N ASN A 43 4.14 -12.91 -3.27
CA ASN A 43 4.90 -13.87 -2.46
C ASN A 43 4.14 -14.15 -1.14
N ALA A 44 3.34 -15.21 -1.14
CA ALA A 44 2.55 -15.57 0.05
C ALA A 44 3.41 -15.96 1.25
N ASP A 45 4.56 -16.60 1.02
CA ASP A 45 5.48 -17.00 2.09
C ASP A 45 6.16 -15.77 2.71
N GLY A 46 6.45 -14.74 1.92
CA GLY A 46 7.07 -13.51 2.41
C GLY A 46 6.21 -12.76 3.44
N VAL A 47 4.88 -12.91 3.40
CA VAL A 47 4.02 -12.37 4.45
C VAL A 47 4.24 -13.07 5.79
N LEU A 48 4.53 -14.37 5.76
CA LEU A 48 4.83 -15.13 6.97
C LEU A 48 6.22 -14.78 7.52
N GLU A 49 7.16 -14.42 6.65
CA GLU A 49 8.50 -13.98 7.02
C GLU A 49 8.48 -12.62 7.71
N THR A 50 7.50 -11.76 7.39
CA THR A 50 7.36 -10.41 7.97
C THR A 50 6.44 -10.36 9.20
N ARG A 51 5.92 -11.49 9.66
CA ARG A 51 4.97 -11.56 10.81
C ARG A 51 5.48 -10.96 12.11
N ASP A 52 6.81 -10.95 12.30
CA ASP A 52 7.47 -10.43 13.52
C ASP A 52 7.81 -8.92 13.42
N GLN A 53 7.44 -8.25 12.31
CA GLN A 53 7.56 -6.80 12.20
C GLN A 53 6.64 -6.10 13.20
N ASP A 54 7.15 -5.05 13.81
CA ASP A 54 6.42 -4.30 14.84
C ASP A 54 5.45 -3.28 14.24
N TRP A 55 4.27 -3.77 13.89
CA TRP A 55 3.18 -2.92 13.41
C TRP A 55 2.25 -2.40 14.51
N SER A 56 2.18 -3.09 15.66
CA SER A 56 1.14 -2.88 16.66
C SER A 56 1.60 -2.29 17.98
N SER A 57 2.90 -2.10 18.22
CA SER A 57 3.37 -1.51 19.48
C SER A 57 2.90 -0.06 19.61
N ILE A 58 2.53 0.28 20.85
CA ILE A 58 2.13 1.64 21.19
C ILE A 58 3.40 2.49 21.37
N LEU A 59 3.50 3.57 20.60
CA LEU A 59 4.61 4.50 20.64
C LEU A 59 4.60 5.34 21.92
N ALA A 60 5.79 5.68 22.42
CA ALA A 60 5.89 6.69 23.47
C ALA A 60 5.29 8.03 22.99
N PRO A 61 4.66 8.81 23.87
CA PRO A 61 3.98 10.06 23.47
C PRO A 61 4.85 11.02 22.66
N GLY A 62 6.16 11.07 22.94
CA GLY A 62 7.12 11.94 22.23
C GLY A 62 7.53 11.44 20.85
N GLU A 63 7.22 10.19 20.51
CA GLU A 63 7.53 9.58 19.22
C GLU A 63 6.35 9.61 18.24
N ARG A 64 5.16 9.96 18.74
CA ARG A 64 3.93 9.94 17.95
C ARG A 64 3.88 11.09 16.96
N THR A 65 3.47 10.79 15.76
CA THR A 65 3.22 11.78 14.71
C THR A 65 1.76 12.26 14.79
N PRO A 66 1.47 13.56 14.72
CA PRO A 66 0.10 14.06 14.68
C PRO A 66 -0.70 13.48 13.51
N ARG A 67 -2.00 13.25 13.74
CA ARG A 67 -2.90 12.62 12.76
C ARG A 67 -2.85 13.29 11.39
N GLU A 68 -2.90 14.61 11.35
CA GLU A 68 -2.90 15.39 10.10
C GLU A 68 -1.61 15.21 9.32
N VAL A 69 -0.48 15.18 10.02
CA VAL A 69 0.84 14.94 9.41
C VAL A 69 0.95 13.52 8.86
N MET A 70 0.37 12.54 9.55
CA MET A 70 0.34 11.16 9.07
C MET A 70 -0.47 11.02 7.78
N ILE A 71 -1.65 11.66 7.72
CA ILE A 71 -2.48 11.68 6.52
C ILE A 71 -1.76 12.37 5.37
N GLU A 72 -1.17 13.55 5.63
CA GLU A 72 -0.42 14.31 4.62
C GLU A 72 0.77 13.50 4.08
N ALA A 73 1.53 12.82 4.94
CA ALA A 73 2.63 11.98 4.51
C ALA A 73 2.19 10.82 3.62
N ALA A 74 1.08 10.15 3.99
CA ALA A 74 0.53 9.04 3.20
C ALA A 74 -0.10 9.53 1.89
N ASP A 75 -0.69 10.71 1.85
CA ASP A 75 -1.25 11.33 0.65
C ASP A 75 -0.14 11.75 -0.31
N ASN A 76 0.86 12.45 0.20
CA ASN A 76 2.04 12.88 -0.55
C ASN A 76 2.82 11.71 -1.15
N TYR A 77 2.79 10.52 -0.51
CA TYR A 77 3.45 9.33 -1.05
C TYR A 77 2.98 9.02 -2.47
N PHE A 78 1.69 9.10 -2.74
CA PHE A 78 1.14 8.84 -4.08
C PHE A 78 1.41 10.01 -5.03
N ASP A 79 1.38 11.24 -4.55
CA ASP A 79 1.64 12.43 -5.38
C ASP A 79 3.12 12.58 -5.76
N MET A 80 4.03 11.89 -5.04
CA MET A 80 5.45 11.83 -5.39
C MET A 80 5.76 11.06 -6.69
N PHE A 81 4.83 10.25 -7.19
CA PHE A 81 4.99 9.54 -8.47
C PHE A 81 4.77 10.43 -9.70
N ALA A 82 4.45 11.72 -9.52
CA ALA A 82 4.37 12.67 -10.63
C ALA A 82 5.76 12.92 -11.26
N ALA A 83 5.79 13.27 -12.55
CA ALA A 83 7.04 13.58 -13.25
C ALA A 83 7.84 14.72 -12.60
N GLU A 84 7.13 15.72 -12.08
CA GLU A 84 7.69 16.85 -11.31
C GLU A 84 6.94 16.96 -9.97
N PRO A 85 7.27 16.13 -8.96
CA PRO A 85 6.52 16.13 -7.72
C PRO A 85 6.73 17.42 -6.93
N ALA A 86 5.62 18.10 -6.61
CA ALA A 86 5.61 19.31 -5.79
C ALA A 86 5.70 19.00 -4.28
N VAL A 87 5.49 17.74 -3.90
CA VAL A 87 5.41 17.28 -2.51
C VAL A 87 6.37 16.12 -2.26
N ARG A 88 6.65 15.85 -1.01
CA ARG A 88 7.50 14.74 -0.59
C ARG A 88 6.97 14.12 0.69
N THR A 89 7.00 12.80 0.76
CA THR A 89 6.82 12.06 2.00
C THR A 89 8.13 12.06 2.79
N PRO A 90 8.11 12.37 4.09
CA PRO A 90 9.28 12.24 4.93
C PRO A 90 9.55 10.75 5.19
N PHE A 91 10.70 10.25 4.72
CA PHE A 91 11.15 8.89 5.01
C PHE A 91 12.28 8.92 6.04
N ALA A 92 12.28 7.96 6.95
CA ALA A 92 13.41 7.67 7.80
C ALA A 92 14.65 7.31 6.95
N SER A 93 15.84 7.43 7.53
CA SER A 93 17.11 7.07 6.85
C SER A 93 17.17 5.60 6.43
N VAL A 94 16.36 4.76 7.05
CA VAL A 94 16.08 3.37 6.69
C VAL A 94 14.57 3.26 6.58
N CYS A 95 14.08 2.99 5.38
CA CYS A 95 12.67 2.74 5.11
C CYS A 95 12.55 1.50 4.25
N ASP A 96 11.83 0.51 4.73
CA ASP A 96 11.60 -0.72 4.01
C ASP A 96 10.15 -0.85 3.55
N ARG A 97 9.97 -1.37 2.33
CA ARG A 97 8.66 -1.58 1.72
C ARG A 97 8.49 -3.02 1.27
N TRP A 98 7.32 -3.57 1.61
CA TRP A 98 6.85 -4.85 1.11
C TRP A 98 5.56 -4.64 0.32
N GLU A 99 5.51 -5.24 -0.86
CA GLU A 99 4.34 -5.21 -1.73
C GLU A 99 3.97 -6.65 -2.07
N ASN A 100 2.72 -7.03 -1.82
CA ASN A 100 2.23 -8.40 -1.99
C ASN A 100 3.16 -9.48 -1.41
N GLY A 101 3.78 -9.20 -0.26
CA GLY A 101 4.68 -10.11 0.46
C GLY A 101 6.13 -10.12 0.01
N THR A 102 6.49 -9.38 -1.03
CA THR A 102 7.88 -9.25 -1.47
C THR A 102 8.46 -7.91 -1.01
N GLN A 103 9.67 -7.94 -0.43
CA GLN A 103 10.41 -6.71 -0.13
C GLN A 103 10.87 -6.08 -1.44
N THR A 104 10.39 -4.86 -1.72
CA THR A 104 10.71 -4.13 -2.95
C THR A 104 11.82 -3.10 -2.78
N THR A 105 12.21 -2.79 -1.53
CA THR A 105 13.37 -1.95 -1.20
C THR A 105 14.65 -2.77 -1.13
N VAL A 106 14.98 -3.46 -2.24
CA VAL A 106 16.20 -4.26 -2.40
C VAL A 106 16.88 -3.84 -3.69
N SER A 107 18.16 -3.46 -3.61
CA SER A 107 18.91 -2.98 -4.77
C SER A 107 18.96 -3.98 -5.91
N GLY A 108 18.61 -3.53 -7.11
CA GLY A 108 18.69 -4.33 -8.34
C GLY A 108 17.68 -5.47 -8.45
N MET A 109 16.77 -5.63 -7.49
CA MET A 109 15.75 -6.68 -7.53
C MET A 109 14.64 -6.38 -8.53
N PHE A 110 14.21 -5.12 -8.56
CA PHE A 110 13.16 -4.65 -9.44
C PHE A 110 13.64 -3.47 -10.27
N THR A 111 13.28 -3.50 -11.56
CA THR A 111 13.28 -2.34 -12.42
C THR A 111 11.85 -2.11 -12.86
N LEU A 112 11.28 -0.99 -12.51
CA LEU A 112 9.92 -0.61 -12.88
C LEU A 112 9.98 0.40 -14.03
N GLU A 113 9.03 0.28 -14.96
CA GLU A 113 8.89 1.23 -16.06
C GLU A 113 7.72 2.16 -15.76
N GLY A 114 8.00 3.46 -15.74
CA GLY A 114 7.00 4.50 -15.56
C GLY A 114 6.16 4.73 -16.82
N GLU A 115 5.11 5.52 -16.70
CA GLU A 115 4.23 5.90 -17.82
C GLU A 115 4.98 6.71 -18.90
N ASP A 116 6.07 7.36 -18.51
CA ASP A 116 6.97 8.10 -19.41
C ASP A 116 7.99 7.20 -20.16
N GLY A 117 7.94 5.88 -19.91
CA GLY A 117 8.85 4.89 -20.48
C GLY A 117 10.25 4.89 -19.84
N GLN A 118 10.49 5.70 -18.82
CA GLN A 118 11.73 5.66 -18.06
C GLN A 118 11.73 4.50 -17.09
N LYS A 119 12.93 3.94 -16.84
CA LYS A 119 13.10 2.84 -15.89
C LYS A 119 13.65 3.36 -14.58
N ALA A 120 12.99 2.99 -13.49
CA ALA A 120 13.43 3.26 -12.15
C ALA A 120 13.90 1.99 -11.45
N GLU A 121 15.06 2.04 -10.82
CA GLU A 121 15.59 0.94 -10.01
C GLU A 121 15.24 1.14 -8.54
N MET A 122 14.86 0.06 -7.88
CA MET A 122 14.65 0.06 -6.45
C MET A 122 15.99 0.01 -5.72
N HIS A 123 16.09 0.71 -4.61
CA HIS A 123 17.28 0.77 -3.77
C HIS A 123 17.02 0.17 -2.39
N ALA A 124 18.07 -0.43 -1.80
CA ALA A 124 17.96 -1.01 -0.47
C ALA A 124 17.62 0.07 0.57
N HIS A 125 16.62 -0.24 1.41
CA HIS A 125 16.20 0.60 2.53
C HIS A 125 15.75 2.02 2.15
N ASP A 126 15.29 2.22 0.92
CA ASP A 126 14.85 3.52 0.40
C ASP A 126 13.46 3.42 -0.24
N CYS A 127 12.47 3.98 0.43
CA CYS A 127 11.09 4.00 -0.04
C CYS A 127 10.80 5.08 -1.09
N THR A 128 11.79 5.91 -1.45
CA THR A 128 11.61 6.98 -2.43
C THR A 128 11.37 6.40 -3.83
N PRO A 129 10.32 6.79 -4.54
CA PRO A 129 10.04 6.29 -5.90
C PRO A 129 10.90 6.97 -6.97
N LYS A 130 12.22 6.91 -6.84
CA LYS A 130 13.19 7.64 -7.65
C LYS A 130 12.98 7.50 -9.16
N GLY A 131 12.45 8.55 -9.79
CA GLY A 131 12.27 8.61 -11.25
C GLY A 131 11.16 7.70 -11.79
N LEU A 132 10.39 7.03 -10.94
CA LEU A 132 9.23 6.27 -11.37
C LEU A 132 8.03 7.21 -11.52
N VAL A 133 7.57 7.40 -12.74
CA VAL A 133 6.39 8.23 -13.04
C VAL A 133 5.17 7.35 -13.22
N ILE A 134 4.20 7.53 -12.34
CA ILE A 134 2.89 6.90 -12.39
C ILE A 134 1.87 7.98 -12.00
N SER A 135 0.87 8.19 -12.80
CA SER A 135 -0.18 9.17 -12.54
C SER A 135 -1.51 8.52 -12.14
N ASN A 136 -2.49 9.35 -11.83
CA ASN A 136 -3.86 8.94 -11.61
C ASN A 136 -4.05 7.93 -10.47
N HIS A 137 -3.65 8.33 -9.26
CA HIS A 137 -3.87 7.49 -8.06
C HIS A 137 -5.24 7.70 -7.43
N GLY A 138 -6.28 7.91 -8.20
CA GLY A 138 -7.69 7.92 -7.80
C GLY A 138 -8.07 8.54 -6.45
N PRO A 139 -9.30 8.37 -6.00
CA PRO A 139 -9.73 8.81 -4.68
C PRO A 139 -9.04 7.97 -3.59
N ARG A 140 -8.79 8.58 -2.43
CA ARG A 140 -8.10 7.97 -1.30
C ARG A 140 -8.93 8.05 -0.03
N ARG A 141 -8.86 7.03 0.80
CA ARG A 141 -9.46 6.99 2.14
C ARG A 141 -8.40 6.57 3.15
N PHE A 142 -8.39 7.24 4.30
CA PHE A 142 -7.38 7.01 5.33
C PHE A 142 -7.98 6.49 6.62
N LEU A 143 -7.29 5.52 7.22
CA LEU A 143 -7.46 5.11 8.62
C LEU A 143 -6.18 5.46 9.37
N VAL A 144 -6.29 5.99 10.58
CA VAL A 144 -5.13 6.43 11.35
C VAL A 144 -5.25 5.98 12.79
N ASP A 145 -4.20 5.33 13.27
CA ASP A 145 -3.93 5.05 14.67
C ASP A 145 -2.67 5.80 15.10
N VAL A 146 -2.87 6.93 15.78
CA VAL A 146 -1.76 7.79 16.26
C VAL A 146 -0.93 7.09 17.32
N ASP A 147 -1.57 6.28 18.17
CA ASP A 147 -0.88 5.60 19.27
C ASP A 147 0.07 4.53 18.74
N ALA A 148 -0.32 3.80 17.72
CA ALA A 148 0.54 2.82 17.07
C ALA A 148 1.42 3.43 15.96
N GLY A 149 1.22 4.70 15.61
CA GLY A 149 1.93 5.36 14.50
C GLY A 149 1.57 4.76 13.14
N LEU A 150 0.32 4.33 12.96
CA LEU A 150 -0.13 3.70 11.72
C LEU A 150 -1.07 4.61 10.93
N VAL A 151 -0.80 4.74 9.63
CA VAL A 151 -1.76 5.27 8.67
C VAL A 151 -1.93 4.28 7.52
N VAL A 152 -3.17 4.01 7.18
CA VAL A 152 -3.56 3.15 6.06
C VAL A 152 -4.24 4.01 5.03
N ALA A 153 -3.74 3.94 3.80
CA ALA A 153 -4.40 4.50 2.63
C ALA A 153 -5.05 3.37 1.81
N TYR A 154 -6.33 3.51 1.54
CA TYR A 154 -7.01 2.79 0.49
C TYR A 154 -7.01 3.68 -0.75
N VAL A 155 -6.51 3.19 -1.86
CA VAL A 155 -6.30 3.99 -3.07
C VAL A 155 -6.57 3.13 -4.31
N HIS A 156 -6.96 3.78 -5.39
CA HIS A 156 -7.02 3.17 -6.71
C HIS A 156 -5.73 3.51 -7.45
N PHE A 157 -4.67 2.72 -7.20
CA PHE A 157 -3.31 2.99 -7.66
C PHE A 157 -3.25 2.92 -9.20
N ALA A 158 -2.58 3.87 -9.82
CA ALA A 158 -2.50 4.00 -11.28
C ALA A 158 -3.87 4.01 -11.98
N GLY A 159 -4.93 4.46 -11.27
CA GLY A 159 -6.29 4.53 -11.78
C GLY A 159 -6.97 3.18 -12.07
N SER A 160 -6.32 2.07 -11.74
CA SER A 160 -6.85 0.75 -12.09
C SER A 160 -6.62 -0.34 -11.03
N LEU A 161 -5.75 -0.15 -10.06
CA LEU A 161 -5.38 -1.18 -9.10
C LEU A 161 -5.91 -0.83 -7.70
N PRO A 162 -6.93 -1.55 -7.20
CA PRO A 162 -7.33 -1.44 -5.80
C PRO A 162 -6.13 -1.78 -4.91
N ASP A 163 -5.81 -0.87 -4.00
CA ASP A 163 -4.59 -0.94 -3.24
C ASP A 163 -4.79 -0.51 -1.78
N PHE A 164 -4.17 -1.24 -0.91
CA PHE A 164 -4.04 -1.00 0.51
C PHE A 164 -2.57 -0.72 0.79
N HIS A 165 -2.25 0.51 1.18
CA HIS A 165 -0.92 0.87 1.66
C HIS A 165 -0.98 1.20 3.15
N MET A 166 -0.20 0.50 3.96
CA MET A 166 -0.02 0.76 5.39
C MET A 166 1.37 1.32 5.64
N PHE A 167 1.44 2.45 6.32
CA PHE A 167 2.67 3.15 6.67
C PHE A 167 2.85 3.12 8.18
N LYS A 168 4.03 2.74 8.65
CA LYS A 168 4.48 2.92 10.03
C LYS A 168 5.26 4.20 10.12
N MET A 169 4.85 5.09 11.02
CA MET A 169 5.48 6.39 11.22
C MET A 169 5.93 6.58 12.66
N ARG A 170 7.09 7.19 12.81
CA ARG A 170 7.67 7.58 14.11
C ARG A 170 8.39 8.92 13.97
N ASN A 171 8.21 9.82 14.92
CA ASN A 171 8.86 11.16 14.92
C ASN A 171 8.65 11.98 13.63
N GLY A 172 7.55 11.75 12.90
CA GLY A 172 7.25 12.43 11.64
C GLY A 172 7.71 11.69 10.39
N ASP A 173 8.54 10.64 10.51
CA ASP A 173 9.11 9.93 9.37
C ASP A 173 8.44 8.57 9.14
N VAL A 174 8.33 8.13 7.89
CA VAL A 174 7.89 6.79 7.51
C VAL A 174 9.06 5.82 7.60
N GLU A 175 8.93 4.79 8.44
CA GLU A 175 9.94 3.75 8.66
C GLU A 175 9.68 2.47 7.86
N MET A 176 8.42 2.11 7.68
CA MET A 176 8.00 0.89 6.97
C MET A 176 6.74 1.13 6.16
N ILE A 177 6.64 0.42 5.05
CA ILE A 177 5.45 0.38 4.21
C ILE A 177 5.11 -1.08 3.92
N GLN A 178 3.82 -1.41 3.99
CA GLN A 178 3.30 -2.70 3.52
C GLN A 178 2.07 -2.47 2.67
N ALA A 179 2.05 -3.10 1.48
CA ALA A 179 0.95 -2.97 0.55
C ALA A 179 0.38 -4.32 0.13
N VAL A 180 -0.93 -4.33 -0.13
CA VAL A 180 -1.61 -5.39 -0.88
C VAL A 180 -2.27 -4.75 -2.08
N ILE A 181 -1.77 -5.08 -3.25
CA ILE A 181 -2.18 -4.53 -4.54
C ILE A 181 -2.95 -5.61 -5.28
N GLY A 182 -4.22 -5.34 -5.57
CA GLY A 182 -5.11 -6.29 -6.23
C GLY A 182 -5.06 -6.20 -7.75
N SER A 183 -5.84 -7.05 -8.39
CA SER A 183 -6.03 -7.05 -9.84
C SER A 183 -6.74 -5.78 -10.30
N ALA A 184 -6.50 -5.38 -11.55
CA ALA A 184 -7.15 -4.24 -12.17
C ALA A 184 -8.69 -4.29 -12.05
N SER A 185 -9.27 -3.17 -11.65
CA SER A 185 -10.69 -2.95 -11.42
C SER A 185 -11.09 -1.57 -11.92
N GLU A 186 -12.36 -1.41 -12.28
CA GLU A 186 -12.89 -0.12 -12.72
C GLU A 186 -13.12 0.86 -11.55
N SER A 187 -13.17 0.37 -10.32
CA SER A 187 -13.40 1.19 -9.12
C SER A 187 -12.97 0.47 -7.85
N MET A 188 -12.89 1.21 -6.75
CA MET A 188 -12.70 0.65 -5.40
C MET A 188 -13.98 0.02 -4.83
N GLY A 189 -15.11 0.15 -5.53
CA GLY A 189 -16.41 -0.33 -5.06
C GLY A 189 -17.04 0.54 -3.94
N TRP A 190 -16.56 1.75 -3.75
CA TRP A 190 -17.09 2.63 -2.73
C TRP A 190 -18.41 3.27 -3.17
N PRO A 191 -19.40 3.42 -2.27
CA PRO A 191 -20.65 4.10 -2.59
C PRO A 191 -20.40 5.54 -3.06
N GLY A 192 -21.00 5.90 -4.21
CA GLY A 192 -20.89 7.24 -4.79
C GLY A 192 -19.57 7.54 -5.51
N GLU A 193 -18.70 6.55 -5.66
CA GLU A 193 -17.50 6.67 -6.47
C GLU A 193 -17.90 6.80 -7.96
N PRO A 194 -17.42 7.84 -8.68
CA PRO A 194 -17.64 7.90 -10.11
C PRO A 194 -16.92 6.72 -10.77
N ALA A 195 -17.55 6.08 -11.76
CA ALA A 195 -16.87 5.10 -12.59
C ALA A 195 -15.59 5.73 -13.15
N CYS A 196 -14.46 5.03 -13.09
CA CYS A 196 -13.24 5.49 -13.71
C CYS A 196 -13.54 5.73 -15.19
N LYS A 197 -13.28 6.93 -15.66
CA LYS A 197 -13.41 7.24 -17.09
C LYS A 197 -12.25 6.55 -17.81
N GLU A 198 -12.58 5.78 -18.83
CA GLU A 198 -11.64 5.25 -19.83
C GLU A 198 -10.75 6.36 -20.41
#